data_eb22035d25ad9209f65d194a9775c331
#
_entry.id   eb22035d25ad9209f65d194a9775c331
#
_cell.length_a   1.000
_cell.length_b   1.000
_cell.length_c   1.000
_cell.angle_alpha   90.00
_cell.angle_beta   90.00
_cell.angle_gamma   90.00
#
_symmetry.space_group_name_H-M   'P 1'
#
loop_
_entity.id
_entity.type
_entity.pdbx_description
1 polymer ?
#
loop_
_entity_poly.entity_id
_entity_poly.type
_entity_poly.pdbx_seq_one_letter_code
_entity_poly.pdbx_strand_id
1 'polypeptide(L)'
;MTATYSDIVNEVLINLQGYTMQQDRATSLSAAVSSTTTTTISVTSTSDIGKGIIEIGEELIWVENFDRVGNTLTVAPWGRGYLGTTASTAAISSKVTISPTFPKYVVKRAINDTLRAMAASIFAVKQTTFTFNPAVTTYELLDSGGSNLTAQSIIAAHWQEVGPSKEWIPVRRIRLEPFADITTWGGSAASPAQTVTVHDYITPGRTVKVLFAADPGTLSSDSDVFTTATGLPLSCKDIVVLGATYRLLTFLDPARASQTSPQADEIDTKRQFGSTSSIMRQIYALYTQRLAEEVKSLQQQFPTRIHYTR
;
A
#
# COMPACT_ATOMS: atom_id res chain seq x y z
N MET A 1 -14.72 -2.83 -13.31
CA MET A 1 -13.34 -2.38 -13.63
C MET A 1 -12.43 -2.81 -12.50
N THR A 2 -11.26 -3.34 -12.81
CA THR A 2 -10.22 -3.66 -11.84
C THR A 2 -9.26 -2.48 -11.78
N ALA A 3 -8.89 -2.02 -10.58
CA ALA A 3 -7.88 -0.99 -10.40
C ALA A 3 -6.55 -1.66 -10.06
N THR A 4 -5.51 -1.37 -10.82
CA THR A 4 -4.14 -1.82 -10.55
C THR A 4 -3.38 -0.83 -9.68
N TYR A 5 -2.25 -1.25 -9.10
CA TYR A 5 -1.39 -0.35 -8.34
C TYR A 5 -0.91 0.83 -9.18
N SER A 6 -0.54 0.56 -10.44
CA SER A 6 -0.16 1.60 -11.40
C SER A 6 -1.27 2.62 -11.64
N ASP A 7 -2.54 2.18 -11.71
CA ASP A 7 -3.68 3.10 -11.86
C ASP A 7 -3.83 4.03 -10.66
N ILE A 8 -3.66 3.49 -9.44
CA ILE A 8 -3.74 4.28 -8.20
C ILE A 8 -2.59 5.29 -8.14
N VAL A 9 -1.36 4.88 -8.47
CA VAL A 9 -0.19 5.78 -8.53
C VAL A 9 -0.44 6.93 -9.50
N ASN A 10 -0.96 6.63 -10.70
CA ASN A 10 -1.26 7.64 -11.70
C ASN A 10 -2.36 8.61 -11.22
N GLU A 11 -3.40 8.11 -10.56
CA GLU A 11 -4.48 8.92 -10.03
C GLU A 11 -3.98 9.88 -8.91
N VAL A 12 -3.12 9.38 -8.02
CA VAL A 12 -2.47 10.23 -7.00
C VAL A 12 -1.60 11.31 -7.66
N LEU A 13 -0.81 10.95 -8.67
CA LEU A 13 0.02 11.92 -9.40
C LEU A 13 -0.82 12.99 -10.12
N ILE A 14 -1.94 12.61 -10.76
CA ILE A 14 -2.86 13.55 -11.39
C ILE A 14 -3.44 14.52 -10.36
N ASN A 15 -3.87 14.03 -9.21
CA ASN A 15 -4.39 14.86 -8.13
C ASN A 15 -3.32 15.83 -7.60
N LEU A 16 -2.08 15.34 -7.39
CA LEU A 16 -0.97 16.18 -6.94
C LEU A 16 -0.63 17.27 -7.96
N GLN A 17 -0.57 16.96 -9.24
CA GLN A 17 -0.35 17.95 -10.31
C GLN A 17 -1.47 18.98 -10.37
N GLY A 18 -2.73 18.56 -10.19
CA GLY A 18 -3.88 19.46 -10.11
C GLY A 18 -3.77 20.47 -8.96
N TYR A 19 -3.37 20.00 -7.78
CA TYR A 19 -3.24 20.87 -6.60
C TYR A 19 -2.00 21.76 -6.59
N THR A 20 -0.90 21.30 -7.19
CA THR A 20 0.36 22.05 -7.20
C THR A 20 0.51 22.95 -8.41
N MET A 21 -0.27 22.72 -9.47
CA MET A 21 -0.15 23.38 -10.77
C MET A 21 1.28 23.27 -11.35
N GLN A 22 2.06 22.28 -10.91
CA GLN A 22 3.42 22.03 -11.38
C GLN A 22 3.41 20.81 -12.28
N GLN A 23 4.09 20.93 -13.41
CA GLN A 23 4.30 19.81 -14.33
C GLN A 23 5.78 19.44 -14.32
N ASP A 24 6.07 18.16 -14.14
CA ASP A 24 7.42 17.65 -14.24
C ASP A 24 7.90 17.68 -15.69
N ARG A 25 9.14 18.11 -15.88
CA ARG A 25 9.80 18.05 -17.19
C ARG A 25 10.18 16.60 -17.48
N ALA A 26 10.07 16.21 -18.72
CA ALA A 26 10.37 14.83 -19.12
C ALA A 26 11.04 14.77 -20.48
N THR A 27 11.89 13.78 -20.66
CA THR A 27 12.47 13.34 -21.92
C THR A 27 12.33 11.82 -22.03
N SER A 28 12.91 11.19 -23.03
CA SER A 28 12.93 9.74 -23.19
C SER A 28 14.34 9.21 -23.39
N LEU A 29 14.55 7.92 -23.11
CA LEU A 29 15.80 7.26 -23.41
C LEU A 29 15.97 7.09 -24.92
N SER A 30 17.15 7.47 -25.45
CA SER A 30 17.51 7.22 -26.86
C SER A 30 18.18 5.84 -27.04
N ALA A 31 18.70 5.25 -25.96
CA ALA A 31 19.21 3.88 -25.91
C ALA A 31 18.75 3.18 -24.63
N ALA A 32 18.65 1.86 -24.67
CA ALA A 32 18.27 1.08 -23.48
C ALA A 32 19.35 1.13 -22.40
N VAL A 33 18.93 1.21 -21.14
CA VAL A 33 19.81 0.99 -19.97
C VAL A 33 19.84 -0.50 -19.67
N SER A 34 20.85 -1.20 -20.17
CA SER A 34 20.93 -2.67 -20.13
C SER A 34 21.49 -3.23 -18.82
N SER A 35 22.15 -2.42 -18.00
CA SER A 35 22.75 -2.85 -16.74
C SER A 35 22.41 -1.91 -15.59
N THR A 36 22.30 -2.46 -14.40
CA THR A 36 22.11 -1.71 -13.15
C THR A 36 23.36 -0.92 -12.74
N THR A 37 24.50 -1.20 -13.35
CA THR A 37 25.78 -0.52 -13.10
C THR A 37 26.15 0.50 -14.17
N THR A 38 25.28 0.72 -15.18
CA THR A 38 25.54 1.69 -16.26
C THR A 38 25.67 3.10 -15.68
N THR A 39 26.79 3.77 -15.97
CA THR A 39 27.09 5.13 -15.53
C THR A 39 26.85 6.19 -16.61
N THR A 40 26.68 5.79 -17.86
CA THR A 40 26.36 6.68 -18.99
C THR A 40 25.00 6.35 -19.54
N ILE A 41 24.09 7.31 -19.53
CA ILE A 41 22.69 7.14 -19.99
C ILE A 41 22.46 8.07 -21.18
N SER A 42 22.00 7.52 -22.30
CA SER A 42 21.68 8.30 -23.50
C SER A 42 20.20 8.67 -23.51
N VAL A 43 19.91 9.94 -23.72
CA VAL A 43 18.55 10.51 -23.74
C VAL A 43 18.29 11.20 -25.09
N THR A 44 17.02 11.40 -25.43
CA THR A 44 16.64 12.07 -26.68
C THR A 44 17.00 13.56 -26.67
N SER A 45 16.92 14.21 -25.53
CA SER A 45 17.29 15.61 -25.35
C SER A 45 17.78 15.89 -23.93
N THR A 46 18.85 16.65 -23.83
CA THR A 46 19.40 17.16 -22.55
C THR A 46 19.06 18.63 -22.32
N SER A 47 18.19 19.27 -23.12
CA SER A 47 17.91 20.72 -23.05
C SER A 47 17.45 21.16 -21.66
N ASP A 48 16.61 20.37 -21.00
CA ASP A 48 16.02 20.66 -19.69
C ASP A 48 16.75 19.95 -18.53
N ILE A 49 17.79 19.17 -18.83
CA ILE A 49 18.51 18.41 -17.83
C ILE A 49 19.64 19.24 -17.25
N GLY A 50 19.72 19.24 -15.93
CA GLY A 50 20.84 19.77 -15.15
C GLY A 50 21.45 18.68 -14.28
N LYS A 51 22.43 19.07 -13.45
CA LYS A 51 22.91 18.20 -12.37
C LYS A 51 21.82 18.00 -11.35
N GLY A 52 21.60 16.77 -10.90
CA GLY A 52 20.58 16.46 -9.91
C GLY A 52 19.88 15.13 -10.15
N ILE A 53 18.67 15.02 -9.69
CA ILE A 53 17.91 13.77 -9.69
C ILE A 53 17.10 13.65 -10.98
N ILE A 54 17.15 12.48 -11.59
CA ILE A 54 16.21 12.02 -12.62
C ILE A 54 15.53 10.76 -12.16
N GLU A 55 14.34 10.48 -12.70
CA GLU A 55 13.59 9.26 -12.44
C GLU A 55 13.38 8.49 -13.73
N ILE A 56 13.71 7.20 -13.70
CA ILE A 56 13.46 6.26 -14.79
C ILE A 56 12.70 5.06 -14.21
N GLY A 57 11.44 4.89 -14.58
CA GLY A 57 10.58 3.89 -13.96
C GLY A 57 10.34 4.20 -12.48
N GLU A 58 10.94 3.42 -11.58
CA GLU A 58 10.90 3.61 -10.12
C GLU A 58 12.26 3.98 -9.53
N GLU A 59 13.30 3.97 -10.35
CA GLU A 59 14.65 4.28 -9.94
C GLU A 59 14.90 5.79 -9.95
N LEU A 60 15.43 6.29 -8.85
CA LEU A 60 16.02 7.62 -8.78
C LEU A 60 17.52 7.52 -9.09
N ILE A 61 17.99 8.39 -9.96
CA ILE A 61 19.37 8.41 -10.42
C ILE A 61 19.94 9.79 -10.22
N TRP A 62 21.14 9.88 -9.63
CA TRP A 62 21.85 11.15 -9.48
C TRP A 62 22.76 11.38 -10.68
N VAL A 63 22.47 12.44 -11.44
CA VAL A 63 23.26 12.91 -12.58
C VAL A 63 24.32 13.89 -12.09
N GLU A 64 25.58 13.53 -12.28
CA GLU A 64 26.74 14.36 -11.95
C GLU A 64 27.10 15.34 -13.07
N ASN A 65 27.01 14.87 -14.32
CA ASN A 65 27.31 15.69 -15.50
C ASN A 65 26.43 15.30 -16.68
N PHE A 66 26.36 16.17 -17.68
CA PHE A 66 25.61 15.94 -18.92
C PHE A 66 26.33 16.56 -20.12
N ASP A 67 26.26 15.87 -21.25
CA ASP A 67 26.72 16.35 -22.53
C ASP A 67 25.55 16.74 -23.43
N ARG A 68 25.49 17.99 -23.85
CA ARG A 68 24.42 18.50 -24.70
C ARG A 68 24.58 18.13 -26.18
N VAL A 69 25.82 17.88 -26.60
CA VAL A 69 26.13 17.53 -28.00
C VAL A 69 25.81 16.04 -28.23
N GLY A 70 26.29 15.20 -27.32
CA GLY A 70 26.06 13.75 -27.38
C GLY A 70 24.73 13.27 -26.79
N ASN A 71 23.95 14.19 -26.17
CA ASN A 71 22.72 13.85 -25.43
C ASN A 71 22.92 12.71 -24.43
N THR A 72 24.04 12.77 -23.69
CA THR A 72 24.38 11.76 -22.68
C THR A 72 24.44 12.35 -21.29
N LEU A 73 24.07 11.52 -20.30
CA LEU A 73 24.11 11.82 -18.87
C LEU A 73 25.18 10.96 -18.22
N THR A 74 26.03 11.56 -17.40
CA THR A 74 27.01 10.84 -16.57
C THR A 74 26.44 10.72 -15.17
N VAL A 75 26.28 9.50 -14.73
CA VAL A 75 25.77 9.15 -13.39
C VAL A 75 26.94 9.08 -12.43
N ALA A 76 26.79 9.66 -11.23
CA ALA A 76 27.82 9.56 -10.18
C ALA A 76 28.06 8.08 -9.80
N PRO A 77 29.26 7.70 -9.30
CA PRO A 77 29.55 6.33 -8.91
C PRO A 77 28.56 5.72 -7.91
N TRP A 78 27.94 6.55 -7.07
CA TRP A 78 26.92 6.22 -6.10
C TRP A 78 25.50 6.64 -6.56
N GLY A 79 25.37 7.07 -7.81
CA GLY A 79 24.15 7.73 -8.31
C GLY A 79 23.04 6.78 -8.74
N ARG A 80 23.31 5.49 -8.96
CA ARG A 80 22.28 4.48 -9.26
C ARG A 80 21.58 4.06 -7.96
N GLY A 81 20.28 3.83 -8.03
CA GLY A 81 19.50 3.48 -6.83
C GLY A 81 19.50 4.59 -5.77
N TYR A 82 19.55 5.84 -6.18
CA TYR A 82 19.64 6.98 -5.27
C TYR A 82 18.47 7.05 -4.29
N LEU A 83 18.72 7.52 -3.06
CA LEU A 83 17.75 7.58 -1.96
C LEU A 83 17.09 6.25 -1.61
N GLY A 84 17.79 5.14 -1.82
CA GLY A 84 17.31 3.81 -1.43
C GLY A 84 16.35 3.17 -2.42
N THR A 85 16.24 3.71 -3.65
CA THR A 85 15.55 3.03 -4.74
C THR A 85 16.40 1.88 -5.28
N THR A 86 15.78 0.92 -5.96
CA THR A 86 16.50 -0.21 -6.55
C THR A 86 16.94 0.13 -7.97
N ALA A 87 18.27 -0.06 -8.25
CA ALA A 87 18.78 0.11 -9.60
C ALA A 87 18.13 -0.90 -10.56
N SER A 88 17.63 -0.42 -11.70
CA SER A 88 16.89 -1.22 -12.66
C SER A 88 17.36 -0.99 -14.10
N THR A 89 17.04 -1.93 -14.98
CA THR A 89 17.19 -1.79 -16.43
C THR A 89 16.00 -1.07 -17.01
N ALA A 90 16.18 -0.33 -18.10
CA ALA A 90 15.10 0.38 -18.77
C ALA A 90 15.19 0.21 -20.29
N ALA A 91 14.04 0.04 -20.94
CA ALA A 91 13.97 -0.08 -22.38
C ALA A 91 14.19 1.27 -23.07
N ILE A 92 14.58 1.22 -24.34
CA ILE A 92 14.60 2.41 -25.20
C ILE A 92 13.20 3.07 -25.22
N SER A 93 13.18 4.39 -25.32
CA SER A 93 11.97 5.22 -25.26
C SER A 93 11.27 5.27 -23.89
N SER A 94 11.83 4.64 -22.85
CA SER A 94 11.32 4.82 -21.49
C SER A 94 11.34 6.30 -21.09
N LYS A 95 10.31 6.74 -20.39
CA LYS A 95 10.19 8.11 -19.89
C LYS A 95 11.26 8.39 -18.84
N VAL A 96 11.94 9.51 -18.98
CA VAL A 96 12.88 10.07 -18.02
C VAL A 96 12.28 11.34 -17.45
N THR A 97 11.92 11.35 -16.17
CA THR A 97 11.38 12.53 -15.50
C THR A 97 12.54 13.30 -14.85
N ILE A 98 12.58 14.61 -15.07
CA ILE A 98 13.68 15.48 -14.63
C ILE A 98 13.24 16.16 -13.34
N SER A 99 14.03 15.99 -12.28
CA SER A 99 13.78 16.59 -10.95
C SER A 99 12.32 16.42 -10.50
N PRO A 100 11.80 15.17 -10.42
CA PRO A 100 10.40 14.93 -10.11
C PRO A 100 10.04 15.54 -8.75
N THR A 101 8.95 16.31 -8.71
CA THR A 101 8.43 16.85 -7.44
C THR A 101 7.91 15.73 -6.55
N PHE A 102 7.26 14.74 -7.16
CA PHE A 102 6.75 13.55 -6.50
C PHE A 102 7.24 12.28 -7.21
N PRO A 103 8.41 11.76 -6.80
CA PRO A 103 8.92 10.51 -7.35
C PRO A 103 7.92 9.35 -7.13
N LYS A 104 7.76 8.49 -8.14
CA LYS A 104 6.85 7.33 -8.06
C LYS A 104 7.12 6.45 -6.84
N TYR A 105 8.39 6.24 -6.49
CA TYR A 105 8.78 5.50 -5.29
C TYR A 105 8.18 6.11 -4.02
N VAL A 106 8.22 7.43 -3.88
CA VAL A 106 7.65 8.14 -2.71
C VAL A 106 6.13 8.05 -2.72
N VAL A 107 5.50 8.17 -3.90
CA VAL A 107 4.04 7.99 -4.07
C VAL A 107 3.62 6.57 -3.65
N LYS A 108 4.31 5.54 -4.13
CA LYS A 108 4.05 4.14 -3.76
C LYS A 108 4.17 3.91 -2.26
N ARG A 109 5.19 4.49 -1.65
CA ARG A 109 5.36 4.43 -0.19
C ARG A 109 4.19 5.10 0.54
N ALA A 110 3.77 6.29 0.12
CA ALA A 110 2.64 7.00 0.72
C ALA A 110 1.31 6.24 0.61
N ILE A 111 1.09 5.53 -0.50
CA ILE A 111 -0.06 4.64 -0.70
C ILE A 111 -0.04 3.51 0.33
N ASN A 112 1.07 2.80 0.46
CA ASN A 112 1.20 1.69 1.41
C ASN A 112 1.16 2.16 2.88
N ASP A 113 1.71 3.33 3.19
CA ASP A 113 1.60 3.92 4.53
C ASP A 113 0.16 4.35 4.85
N THR A 114 -0.62 4.71 3.83
CA THR A 114 -2.05 5.00 4.00
C THR A 114 -2.83 3.71 4.26
N LEU A 115 -2.56 2.63 3.51
CA LEU A 115 -3.17 1.32 3.75
C LEU A 115 -2.90 0.82 5.18
N ARG A 116 -1.66 0.93 5.66
CA ARG A 116 -1.31 0.58 7.04
C ARG A 116 -2.03 1.45 8.08
N ALA A 117 -2.15 2.75 7.82
CA ALA A 117 -2.85 3.65 8.72
C ALA A 117 -4.37 3.38 8.78
N MET A 118 -4.96 2.93 7.66
CA MET A 118 -6.37 2.56 7.59
C MET A 118 -6.67 1.26 8.35
N ALA A 119 -5.69 0.39 8.55
CA ALA A 119 -5.85 -0.89 9.24
C ALA A 119 -6.45 -0.78 10.64
N ALA A 120 -6.25 0.35 11.31
CA ALA A 120 -6.85 0.62 12.62
C ALA A 120 -8.39 0.78 12.58
N SER A 121 -8.95 1.09 11.42
CA SER A 121 -10.38 1.42 11.26
C SER A 121 -11.11 0.53 10.27
N ILE A 122 -10.43 0.09 9.22
CA ILE A 122 -10.96 -0.77 8.16
C ILE A 122 -10.16 -2.07 8.13
N PHE A 123 -10.85 -3.18 8.10
CA PHE A 123 -10.24 -4.51 8.02
C PHE A 123 -10.59 -5.21 6.71
N ALA A 124 -9.69 -6.06 6.25
CA ALA A 124 -9.95 -7.00 5.18
C ALA A 124 -10.60 -8.27 5.74
N VAL A 125 -11.64 -8.75 5.08
CA VAL A 125 -12.26 -10.03 5.45
C VAL A 125 -11.52 -11.14 4.73
N LYS A 126 -10.87 -12.00 5.51
CA LYS A 126 -10.16 -13.18 5.01
C LYS A 126 -10.80 -14.46 5.53
N GLN A 127 -10.52 -15.55 4.85
CA GLN A 127 -10.97 -16.86 5.27
C GLN A 127 -9.82 -17.86 5.25
N THR A 128 -9.86 -18.80 6.18
CA THR A 128 -9.01 -19.98 6.18
C THR A 128 -9.86 -21.24 6.44
N THR A 129 -9.34 -22.37 6.03
CA THR A 129 -9.99 -23.66 6.26
C THR A 129 -8.99 -24.66 6.81
N PHE A 130 -9.44 -25.47 7.76
CA PHE A 130 -8.67 -26.58 8.30
C PHE A 130 -9.57 -27.80 8.52
N THR A 131 -8.97 -28.98 8.66
CA THR A 131 -9.70 -30.21 8.98
C THR A 131 -9.74 -30.41 10.49
N PHE A 132 -10.92 -30.56 11.05
CA PHE A 132 -11.07 -30.77 12.49
C PHE A 132 -10.57 -32.16 12.92
N ASN A 133 -9.68 -32.16 13.91
CA ASN A 133 -9.14 -33.34 14.56
C ASN A 133 -9.43 -33.25 16.07
N PRO A 134 -10.21 -34.18 16.67
CA PRO A 134 -10.57 -34.11 18.09
C PRO A 134 -9.39 -34.25 19.04
N ALA A 135 -8.25 -34.75 18.56
CA ALA A 135 -7.02 -34.82 19.36
C ALA A 135 -6.31 -33.45 19.47
N VAL A 136 -6.71 -32.46 18.65
CA VAL A 136 -6.11 -31.12 18.61
C VAL A 136 -7.22 -30.11 18.78
N THR A 137 -7.15 -29.29 19.83
CA THR A 137 -8.16 -28.25 20.09
C THR A 137 -7.80 -26.91 19.49
N THR A 138 -6.53 -26.69 19.17
CA THR A 138 -5.98 -25.41 18.73
C THR A 138 -5.39 -25.55 17.32
N TYR A 139 -5.79 -24.67 16.42
CA TYR A 139 -5.39 -24.67 15.01
C TYR A 139 -4.70 -23.36 14.64
N GLU A 140 -3.65 -23.46 13.86
CA GLU A 140 -2.99 -22.28 13.31
C GLU A 140 -3.83 -21.63 12.21
N LEU A 141 -3.87 -20.30 12.18
CA LEU A 141 -4.46 -19.55 11.08
C LEU A 141 -3.39 -19.36 10.00
N LEU A 142 -3.45 -20.23 8.99
CA LEU A 142 -2.53 -20.21 7.85
C LEU A 142 -3.26 -19.79 6.58
N ASP A 143 -2.55 -19.10 5.69
CA ASP A 143 -3.03 -18.87 4.33
C ASP A 143 -2.88 -20.14 3.46
N SER A 144 -3.32 -20.07 2.21
CA SER A 144 -3.18 -21.18 1.26
C SER A 144 -1.72 -21.55 0.93
N GLY A 145 -0.76 -20.68 1.25
CA GLY A 145 0.69 -20.90 1.10
C GLY A 145 1.38 -21.39 2.37
N GLY A 146 0.63 -21.60 3.47
CA GLY A 146 1.20 -22.03 4.75
C GLY A 146 1.84 -20.93 5.58
N SER A 147 1.64 -19.66 5.21
CA SER A 147 2.13 -18.50 5.98
C SER A 147 1.14 -18.12 7.06
N ASN A 148 1.64 -17.68 8.22
CA ASN A 148 0.81 -17.21 9.31
C ASN A 148 -0.01 -15.97 8.92
N LEU A 149 -1.30 -16.01 9.22
CA LEU A 149 -2.21 -14.91 9.00
C LEU A 149 -2.37 -14.09 10.27
N THR A 150 -2.38 -12.76 10.11
CA THR A 150 -2.63 -11.82 11.20
C THR A 150 -4.14 -11.55 11.27
N ALA A 151 -4.81 -12.13 12.25
CA ALA A 151 -6.22 -11.90 12.50
C ALA A 151 -6.40 -10.92 13.66
N GLN A 152 -7.25 -9.90 13.46
CA GLN A 152 -7.65 -8.98 14.53
C GLN A 152 -8.79 -9.55 15.37
N SER A 153 -9.77 -10.15 14.71
CA SER A 153 -10.93 -10.76 15.34
C SER A 153 -11.57 -11.82 14.46
N ILE A 154 -12.27 -12.77 15.07
CA ILE A 154 -13.07 -13.76 14.34
C ILE A 154 -14.45 -13.16 14.06
N ILE A 155 -14.85 -13.20 12.80
CA ILE A 155 -16.17 -12.75 12.36
C ILE A 155 -17.17 -13.89 12.43
N ALA A 156 -16.83 -15.05 11.89
CA ALA A 156 -17.67 -16.24 11.89
C ALA A 156 -16.84 -17.51 11.68
N ALA A 157 -17.31 -18.62 12.21
CA ALA A 157 -16.76 -19.93 11.91
C ALA A 157 -17.89 -20.92 11.61
N HIS A 158 -17.65 -21.78 10.63
CA HIS A 158 -18.62 -22.78 10.20
C HIS A 158 -17.90 -24.10 9.92
N TRP A 159 -18.56 -25.20 10.17
CA TRP A 159 -18.09 -26.52 9.77
C TRP A 159 -19.04 -27.15 8.76
N GLN A 160 -18.52 -27.99 7.87
CA GLN A 160 -19.28 -28.59 6.80
C GLN A 160 -19.79 -29.96 7.21
N GLU A 161 -21.11 -30.15 7.14
CA GLU A 161 -21.73 -31.44 7.42
C GLU A 161 -21.54 -32.45 6.26
N VAL A 162 -21.67 -33.75 6.59
CA VAL A 162 -21.70 -34.82 5.59
C VAL A 162 -23.11 -35.03 5.13
N GLY A 163 -23.30 -34.91 3.85
CA GLY A 163 -24.59 -35.16 3.23
C GLY A 163 -24.62 -34.59 1.82
N PRO A 164 -25.67 -34.87 1.08
CA PRO A 164 -25.84 -34.36 -0.26
C PRO A 164 -25.94 -32.82 -0.29
N SER A 165 -26.44 -32.19 0.76
CA SER A 165 -26.59 -30.74 0.89
C SER A 165 -25.29 -30.01 1.27
N LYS A 166 -24.34 -30.67 1.94
CA LYS A 166 -23.07 -30.09 2.43
C LYS A 166 -23.26 -28.75 3.13
N GLU A 167 -24.21 -28.67 4.04
CA GLU A 167 -24.54 -27.44 4.76
C GLU A 167 -23.40 -26.98 5.66
N TRP A 168 -23.29 -25.66 5.80
CA TRP A 168 -22.34 -25.02 6.70
C TRP A 168 -23.01 -24.69 8.02
N ILE A 169 -22.64 -25.42 9.08
CA ILE A 169 -23.20 -25.26 10.42
C ILE A 169 -22.33 -24.30 11.21
N PRO A 170 -22.89 -23.27 11.88
CA PRO A 170 -22.11 -22.30 12.63
C PRO A 170 -21.46 -22.94 13.87
N VAL A 171 -20.18 -22.63 14.08
CA VAL A 171 -19.43 -22.94 15.31
C VAL A 171 -19.72 -21.81 16.30
N ARG A 172 -20.19 -22.16 17.49
CA ARG A 172 -20.62 -21.18 18.51
C ARG A 172 -19.52 -20.85 19.52
N ARG A 173 -18.67 -21.82 19.84
CA ARG A 173 -17.61 -21.69 20.85
C ARG A 173 -16.24 -21.76 20.17
N ILE A 174 -15.77 -20.60 19.75
CA ILE A 174 -14.47 -20.44 19.10
C ILE A 174 -13.75 -19.24 19.73
N ARG A 175 -12.45 -19.37 19.98
CA ARG A 175 -11.63 -18.33 20.57
C ARG A 175 -10.40 -18.09 19.72
N LEU A 176 -10.08 -16.81 19.48
CA LEU A 176 -8.81 -16.39 18.90
C LEU A 176 -7.79 -16.21 20.02
N GLU A 177 -6.64 -16.83 19.89
CA GLU A 177 -5.50 -16.68 20.78
C GLU A 177 -4.34 -16.03 20.01
N PRO A 178 -4.17 -14.71 20.13
CA PRO A 178 -3.04 -14.03 19.55
C PRO A 178 -1.78 -14.39 20.33
N PHE A 179 -0.64 -14.50 19.64
CA PHE A 179 0.66 -14.79 20.22
C PHE A 179 0.77 -16.16 20.95
N ALA A 180 0.01 -17.16 20.47
CA ALA A 180 0.10 -18.50 21.03
C ALA A 180 1.49 -19.11 20.73
N ASP A 181 2.03 -19.83 21.72
CA ASP A 181 3.23 -20.66 21.52
C ASP A 181 2.84 -21.97 20.83
N ILE A 182 3.09 -22.04 19.54
CA ILE A 182 2.74 -23.20 18.72
C ILE A 182 3.69 -24.37 18.93
N THR A 183 4.90 -24.13 19.43
CA THR A 183 5.89 -25.18 19.65
C THR A 183 5.41 -26.19 20.69
N THR A 184 4.62 -25.75 21.66
CA THR A 184 3.99 -26.59 22.70
C THR A 184 2.92 -27.53 22.10
N TRP A 185 2.35 -27.21 20.93
CA TRP A 185 1.24 -27.94 20.31
C TRP A 185 1.63 -28.73 19.05
N GLY A 186 2.92 -28.84 18.77
CA GLY A 186 3.42 -29.63 17.64
C GLY A 186 3.42 -28.90 16.29
N GLY A 187 3.19 -27.60 16.26
CA GLY A 187 3.38 -26.76 15.08
C GLY A 187 4.85 -26.41 14.85
N SER A 188 5.23 -26.18 13.59
CA SER A 188 6.62 -25.89 13.19
C SER A 188 6.84 -24.41 12.86
N ALA A 189 5.89 -23.53 13.13
CA ALA A 189 5.97 -22.16 12.71
C ALA A 189 6.84 -21.30 13.62
N ALA A 190 7.60 -20.40 13.02
CA ALA A 190 8.34 -19.38 13.75
C ALA A 190 7.34 -18.42 14.45
N SER A 191 7.54 -18.23 15.75
CA SER A 191 6.75 -17.33 16.61
C SER A 191 6.68 -15.88 16.06
N PRO A 192 5.63 -15.12 16.39
CA PRO A 192 4.40 -15.49 17.08
C PRO A 192 3.29 -15.86 16.09
N ALA A 193 2.69 -17.02 16.26
CA ALA A 193 1.55 -17.42 15.46
C ALA A 193 0.24 -17.06 16.14
N GLN A 194 -0.79 -16.89 15.32
CA GLN A 194 -2.14 -16.76 15.80
C GLN A 194 -2.87 -18.08 15.66
N THR A 195 -3.52 -18.48 16.71
CA THR A 195 -4.23 -19.75 16.75
C THR A 195 -5.71 -19.54 17.08
N VAL A 196 -6.50 -20.52 16.67
CA VAL A 196 -7.92 -20.58 16.95
C VAL A 196 -8.21 -21.85 17.73
N THR A 197 -8.78 -21.69 18.90
CA THR A 197 -9.24 -22.81 19.73
C THR A 197 -10.73 -23.04 19.52
N VAL A 198 -11.09 -24.28 19.17
CA VAL A 198 -12.48 -24.72 18.94
C VAL A 198 -12.95 -25.54 20.13
N HIS A 199 -13.98 -25.05 20.82
CA HIS A 199 -14.57 -25.72 21.99
C HIS A 199 -15.87 -26.47 21.68
N ASP A 200 -16.41 -26.33 20.47
CA ASP A 200 -17.60 -27.06 20.05
C ASP A 200 -17.24 -28.47 19.63
N TYR A 201 -18.19 -29.40 19.86
CA TYR A 201 -18.07 -30.75 19.35
C TYR A 201 -18.36 -30.74 17.85
N ILE A 202 -17.36 -31.06 17.07
CA ILE A 202 -17.44 -31.20 15.61
C ILE A 202 -17.07 -32.64 15.26
N THR A 203 -17.76 -33.22 14.30
CA THR A 203 -17.42 -34.56 13.85
C THR A 203 -16.00 -34.61 13.27
N PRO A 204 -15.15 -35.56 13.68
CA PRO A 204 -13.78 -35.68 13.19
C PRO A 204 -13.68 -35.72 11.67
N GLY A 205 -12.62 -35.12 11.10
CA GLY A 205 -12.38 -35.12 9.67
C GLY A 205 -13.23 -34.10 8.88
N ARG A 206 -13.98 -33.21 9.57
CA ARG A 206 -14.79 -32.19 8.92
C ARG A 206 -13.96 -30.94 8.61
N THR A 207 -14.29 -30.31 7.49
CA THR A 207 -13.70 -29.02 7.13
C THR A 207 -14.35 -27.91 7.96
N VAL A 208 -13.53 -27.16 8.66
CA VAL A 208 -13.93 -25.95 9.38
C VAL A 208 -13.42 -24.74 8.58
N LYS A 209 -14.32 -23.79 8.34
CA LYS A 209 -14.04 -22.53 7.69
C LYS A 209 -14.14 -21.41 8.72
N VAL A 210 -13.10 -20.62 8.84
CA VAL A 210 -13.04 -19.45 9.74
C VAL A 210 -12.94 -18.19 8.90
N LEU A 211 -13.87 -17.27 9.12
CA LEU A 211 -13.85 -15.90 8.57
C LEU A 211 -13.35 -14.98 9.67
N PHE A 212 -12.37 -14.16 9.34
CA PHE A 212 -11.73 -13.25 10.30
C PHE A 212 -11.41 -11.92 9.67
N ALA A 213 -11.35 -10.90 10.52
CA ALA A 213 -10.84 -9.57 10.18
C ALA A 213 -9.32 -9.59 10.22
N ALA A 214 -8.67 -9.07 9.20
CA ALA A 214 -7.22 -8.95 9.12
C ALA A 214 -6.82 -7.55 8.63
N ASP A 215 -5.56 -7.19 8.83
CA ASP A 215 -5.02 -5.96 8.26
C ASP A 215 -5.10 -6.01 6.72
N PRO A 216 -5.39 -4.86 6.07
CA PRO A 216 -5.28 -4.76 4.62
C PRO A 216 -3.87 -5.11 4.15
N GLY A 217 -3.79 -5.86 3.06
CA GLY A 217 -2.51 -6.16 2.42
C GLY A 217 -1.88 -4.90 1.81
N THR A 218 -0.57 -4.96 1.57
CA THR A 218 0.18 -3.91 0.87
C THR A 218 0.32 -4.25 -0.62
N LEU A 219 0.49 -3.20 -1.43
CA LEU A 219 0.74 -3.32 -2.87
C LEU A 219 2.24 -3.33 -3.12
N SER A 220 2.73 -4.24 -3.95
CA SER A 220 4.17 -4.41 -4.24
C SER A 220 4.49 -4.22 -5.72
N SER A 221 3.74 -4.87 -6.60
CA SER A 221 3.94 -4.82 -8.05
C SER A 221 2.95 -3.89 -8.74
N ASP A 222 3.36 -3.20 -9.81
CA ASP A 222 2.49 -2.34 -10.62
C ASP A 222 1.24 -3.03 -11.14
N SER A 223 1.32 -4.35 -11.36
CA SER A 223 0.21 -5.19 -11.81
C SER A 223 -0.72 -5.67 -10.69
N ASP A 224 -0.37 -5.43 -9.42
CA ASP A 224 -1.20 -5.86 -8.30
C ASP A 224 -2.60 -5.25 -8.39
N VAL A 225 -3.61 -6.09 -8.39
CA VAL A 225 -5.01 -5.66 -8.37
C VAL A 225 -5.38 -5.27 -6.95
N PHE A 226 -5.87 -4.05 -6.78
CA PHE A 226 -6.19 -3.46 -5.48
C PHE A 226 -7.01 -4.39 -4.58
N THR A 227 -8.13 -4.89 -5.09
CA THR A 227 -9.05 -5.74 -4.30
C THR A 227 -8.43 -7.06 -3.88
N THR A 228 -7.63 -7.67 -4.75
CA THR A 228 -6.99 -8.97 -4.48
C THR A 228 -5.82 -8.83 -3.52
N ALA A 229 -4.96 -7.82 -3.73
CA ALA A 229 -3.75 -7.65 -2.92
C ALA A 229 -4.08 -7.11 -1.52
N THR A 230 -5.02 -6.14 -1.42
CA THR A 230 -5.37 -5.54 -0.12
C THR A 230 -6.48 -6.29 0.62
N GLY A 231 -7.33 -7.05 -0.10
CA GLY A 231 -8.54 -7.65 0.46
C GLY A 231 -9.66 -6.65 0.76
N LEU A 232 -9.50 -5.38 0.34
CA LEU A 232 -10.50 -4.33 0.51
C LEU A 232 -11.42 -4.23 -0.72
N PRO A 233 -12.68 -3.78 -0.55
CA PRO A 233 -13.56 -3.49 -1.67
C PRO A 233 -13.04 -2.31 -2.49
N LEU A 234 -13.43 -2.25 -3.76
CA LEU A 234 -12.99 -1.19 -4.68
C LEU A 234 -13.42 0.21 -4.23
N SER A 235 -14.48 0.32 -3.44
CA SER A 235 -14.95 1.58 -2.83
C SER A 235 -13.93 2.23 -1.90
N CYS A 236 -12.99 1.46 -1.35
CA CYS A 236 -11.91 1.99 -0.51
C CYS A 236 -10.76 2.63 -1.32
N LYS A 237 -10.75 2.50 -2.66
CA LYS A 237 -9.67 3.03 -3.50
C LYS A 237 -9.52 4.54 -3.36
N ASP A 238 -10.63 5.27 -3.37
CA ASP A 238 -10.64 6.73 -3.26
C ASP A 238 -10.07 7.21 -1.91
N ILE A 239 -10.30 6.47 -0.84
CA ILE A 239 -9.74 6.77 0.49
C ILE A 239 -8.21 6.67 0.44
N VAL A 240 -7.69 5.62 -0.21
CA VAL A 240 -6.24 5.44 -0.35
C VAL A 240 -5.62 6.56 -1.19
N VAL A 241 -6.27 6.96 -2.28
CA VAL A 241 -5.84 8.07 -3.13
C VAL A 241 -5.83 9.39 -2.35
N LEU A 242 -6.90 9.72 -1.64
CA LEU A 242 -6.99 10.94 -0.82
C LEU A 242 -5.94 10.95 0.30
N GLY A 243 -5.78 9.83 1.01
CA GLY A 243 -4.82 9.72 2.10
C GLY A 243 -3.36 9.84 1.63
N ALA A 244 -3.01 9.23 0.50
CA ALA A 244 -1.69 9.36 -0.10
C ALA A 244 -1.43 10.80 -0.59
N THR A 245 -2.42 11.41 -1.26
CA THR A 245 -2.34 12.81 -1.71
C THR A 245 -2.14 13.76 -0.52
N TYR A 246 -2.92 13.60 0.55
CA TYR A 246 -2.76 14.39 1.77
C TYR A 246 -1.35 14.30 2.35
N ARG A 247 -0.82 13.07 2.50
CA ARG A 247 0.52 12.84 3.03
C ARG A 247 1.61 13.49 2.21
N LEU A 248 1.50 13.44 0.88
CA LEU A 248 2.49 14.00 -0.03
C LEU A 248 2.45 15.52 -0.07
N LEU A 249 1.28 16.13 0.03
CA LEU A 249 1.15 17.59 0.07
C LEU A 249 1.75 18.20 1.34
N THR A 250 1.81 17.46 2.46
CA THR A 250 2.44 17.97 3.69
C THR A 250 3.94 18.26 3.53
N PHE A 251 4.62 17.65 2.56
CA PHE A 251 6.03 17.88 2.31
C PHE A 251 6.31 19.13 1.46
N LEU A 252 5.30 19.74 0.85
CA LEU A 252 5.50 20.90 -0.03
C LEU A 252 5.68 22.23 0.70
N ASP A 253 5.31 22.33 1.95
CA ASP A 253 5.24 23.60 2.68
C ASP A 253 6.35 23.88 3.73
N PRO A 254 7.39 23.03 3.93
CA PRO A 254 8.41 23.31 4.93
C PRO A 254 9.21 24.61 4.61
N ALA A 255 9.40 24.89 3.34
CA ALA A 255 10.12 26.10 2.90
C ALA A 255 9.37 27.39 3.22
N ARG A 256 8.03 27.34 3.29
CA ARG A 256 7.18 28.48 3.67
C ARG A 256 6.96 28.59 5.17
N ALA A 257 6.97 27.50 5.90
CA ALA A 257 6.90 27.50 7.36
C ALA A 257 8.11 28.18 8.01
N SER A 258 9.25 28.24 7.30
CA SER A 258 10.47 28.93 7.74
C SER A 258 10.56 30.41 7.35
N GLN A 259 9.62 30.92 6.55
CA GLN A 259 9.58 32.32 6.19
C GLN A 259 8.97 33.15 7.33
N THR A 260 9.83 33.88 8.02
CA THR A 260 9.48 34.75 9.16
C THR A 260 9.09 36.18 8.75
N SER A 261 9.13 36.52 7.46
CA SER A 261 8.82 37.85 6.99
C SER A 261 7.51 37.94 6.22
N PRO A 262 6.53 38.74 6.66
CA PRO A 262 5.29 38.96 5.92
C PRO A 262 5.52 39.70 4.57
N GLN A 263 6.66 40.35 4.37
CA GLN A 263 7.00 41.00 3.10
C GLN A 263 7.36 40.03 1.97
N ALA A 264 7.75 38.80 2.30
CA ALA A 264 8.00 37.77 1.29
C ALA A 264 6.69 37.27 0.63
N ASP A 265 5.57 37.45 1.29
CA ASP A 265 4.24 37.04 0.83
C ASP A 265 3.61 38.06 -0.15
N GLU A 266 4.00 39.33 -0.07
CA GLU A 266 3.57 40.39 -1.01
C GLU A 266 4.20 40.22 -2.40
N ILE A 267 5.34 39.55 -2.51
CA ILE A 267 6.06 39.35 -3.77
C ILE A 267 5.49 38.15 -4.53
N ASP A 268 4.91 37.17 -3.86
CA ASP A 268 4.29 36.00 -4.50
C ASP A 268 2.75 36.18 -4.65
N THR A 269 2.38 37.11 -5.53
CA THR A 269 0.96 37.42 -5.85
C THR A 269 0.17 36.25 -6.43
N LYS A 270 0.82 35.11 -6.74
CA LYS A 270 0.19 33.91 -7.32
C LYS A 270 -0.25 32.90 -6.27
N ARG A 271 0.24 32.96 -5.05
CA ARG A 271 -0.11 32.03 -3.98
C ARG A 271 -0.36 32.77 -2.67
N GLN A 272 -1.59 32.74 -2.19
CA GLN A 272 -1.92 33.27 -0.87
C GLN A 272 -1.27 32.43 0.23
N PHE A 273 -0.76 33.12 1.27
CA PHE A 273 -0.24 32.48 2.48
C PHE A 273 -1.28 31.52 3.06
N GLY A 274 -0.88 30.26 3.34
CA GLY A 274 -1.77 29.25 3.90
C GLY A 274 -2.68 28.54 2.88
N SER A 275 -2.59 28.83 1.57
CA SER A 275 -3.42 28.16 0.57
C SER A 275 -3.21 26.63 0.56
N THR A 276 -1.98 26.18 0.67
CA THR A 276 -1.65 24.74 0.72
C THR A 276 -2.19 24.10 1.99
N SER A 277 -2.11 24.79 3.13
CA SER A 277 -2.67 24.27 4.40
C SER A 277 -4.18 24.19 4.39
N SER A 278 -4.88 25.09 3.69
CA SER A 278 -6.33 25.02 3.55
C SER A 278 -6.76 23.85 2.64
N ILE A 279 -6.05 23.62 1.54
CA ILE A 279 -6.27 22.48 0.65
C ILE A 279 -6.03 21.17 1.40
N MET A 280 -4.93 21.08 2.16
CA MET A 280 -4.62 19.90 2.96
C MET A 280 -5.72 19.59 3.98
N ARG A 281 -6.26 20.61 4.68
CA ARG A 281 -7.37 20.43 5.61
C ARG A 281 -8.63 19.93 4.92
N GLN A 282 -8.93 20.43 3.73
CA GLN A 282 -10.07 19.99 2.93
C GLN A 282 -9.92 18.53 2.49
N ILE A 283 -8.74 18.15 1.96
CA ILE A 283 -8.48 16.77 1.56
C ILE A 283 -8.53 15.83 2.77
N TYR A 284 -7.98 16.24 3.91
CA TYR A 284 -8.04 15.47 5.14
C TYR A 284 -9.48 15.31 5.64
N ALA A 285 -10.30 16.34 5.55
CA ALA A 285 -11.72 16.27 5.90
C ALA A 285 -12.48 15.28 5.00
N LEU A 286 -12.23 15.32 3.68
CA LEU A 286 -12.80 14.35 2.74
C LEU A 286 -12.32 12.93 3.02
N TYR A 287 -11.03 12.75 3.28
CA TYR A 287 -10.45 11.46 3.65
C TYR A 287 -11.13 10.88 4.89
N THR A 288 -11.26 11.67 5.97
CA THR A 288 -11.89 11.22 7.22
C THR A 288 -13.37 10.93 7.06
N GLN A 289 -14.08 11.74 6.28
CA GLN A 289 -15.49 11.51 5.97
C GLN A 289 -15.67 10.18 5.22
N ARG A 290 -14.93 9.98 4.12
CA ARG A 290 -15.00 8.73 3.33
C ARG A 290 -14.62 7.51 4.16
N LEU A 291 -13.58 7.65 5.01
CA LEU A 291 -13.18 6.59 5.93
C LEU A 291 -14.33 6.21 6.88
N ALA A 292 -15.00 7.20 7.48
CA ALA A 292 -16.13 6.96 8.39
C ALA A 292 -17.33 6.29 7.68
N GLU A 293 -17.61 6.65 6.43
CA GLU A 293 -18.66 6.02 5.62
C GLU A 293 -18.36 4.54 5.36
N GLU A 294 -17.14 4.20 4.97
CA GLU A 294 -16.74 2.81 4.72
C GLU A 294 -16.68 1.97 6.00
N VAL A 295 -16.19 2.53 7.11
CA VAL A 295 -16.23 1.87 8.42
C VAL A 295 -17.67 1.51 8.79
N LYS A 296 -18.61 2.45 8.60
CA LYS A 296 -20.02 2.19 8.86
C LYS A 296 -20.60 1.11 7.95
N SER A 297 -20.24 1.10 6.68
CA SER A 297 -20.65 0.08 5.72
C SER A 297 -20.14 -1.31 6.12
N LEU A 298 -18.86 -1.42 6.49
CA LEU A 298 -18.27 -2.67 6.97
C LEU A 298 -18.92 -3.18 8.24
N GLN A 299 -19.20 -2.29 9.20
CA GLN A 299 -19.89 -2.67 10.45
C GLN A 299 -21.31 -3.16 10.20
N GLN A 300 -22.01 -2.64 9.19
CA GLN A 300 -23.32 -3.14 8.80
C GLN A 300 -23.26 -4.54 8.14
N GLN A 301 -22.26 -4.76 7.30
CA GLN A 301 -22.07 -6.05 6.62
C GLN A 301 -21.56 -7.15 7.58
N PHE A 302 -20.67 -6.80 8.47
CA PHE A 302 -20.02 -7.70 9.42
C PHE A 302 -20.18 -7.17 10.86
N PRO A 303 -21.41 -7.27 11.42
CA PRO A 303 -21.65 -6.82 12.79
C PRO A 303 -20.82 -7.67 13.76
N THR A 304 -20.13 -7.01 14.69
CA THR A 304 -19.36 -7.66 15.74
C THR A 304 -20.29 -8.51 16.60
N ARG A 305 -20.16 -9.82 16.52
CA ARG A 305 -20.88 -10.73 17.41
C ARG A 305 -20.09 -10.89 18.69
N ILE A 306 -20.65 -10.43 19.80
CA ILE A 306 -20.07 -10.69 21.12
C ILE A 306 -20.41 -12.14 21.49
N HIS A 307 -19.42 -13.01 21.46
CA HIS A 307 -19.57 -14.37 21.96
C HIS A 307 -19.34 -14.35 23.48
N TYR A 308 -20.41 -14.48 24.26
CA TYR A 308 -20.27 -14.69 25.69
C TYR A 308 -19.78 -16.13 25.93
N THR A 309 -18.52 -16.26 26.30
CA THR A 309 -18.03 -17.48 26.92
C THR A 309 -18.44 -17.43 28.40
N ARG A 310 -19.37 -18.28 28.81
CA ARG A 310 -19.58 -18.65 30.22
C ARG A 310 -18.64 -19.76 30.58
#